data_b9086d56de0c178958356d41ee921bdd
#
_entry.id   b9086d56de0c178958356d41ee921bdd
#
_cell.length_a   1.000
_cell.length_b   1.000
_cell.length_c   1.000
_cell.angle_alpha   90.00
_cell.angle_beta   90.00
_cell.angle_gamma   90.00
#
_symmetry.space_group_name_H-M   'P 1'
#
loop_
_entity.id
_entity.type
_entity.pdbx_description
1 polymer ?
#
loop_
_entity_poly.entity_id
_entity_poly.type
_entity_poly.pdbx_seq_one_letter_code
_entity_poly.pdbx_strand_id
1 'polypeptide(L)'
;MSLPNGLIAVVKRDCPTCLLVDPVLVEIERAGKPLTVYVQDDPSFTQVAGSVDDRDLAQSFRLGIEIVPTLIEVVAGQEVQRTIGWVRSEWAALTGLATLGADLPAHRPGCGSKSVEPGIAEQLAVRYGHTGMTARRVSVPPQEDDIEVCFERGWSDGLPVVPPSETRVYRMLQGTSRAPGEVLGLVPPNLSPCTIEKVAINAVMAGCKPEYLPVVIAAVEAALDPAFCLHGLLATTWFSGPMIIVNGPIRERIGMNWQGNVLGQGNRANATIGRALQLVVRNVGGGRPREIDQAAFGTPAKFTFCFAEDEATAWTTLAEDRGFRRDQSSVTLFSADGPLGCADQKSRTPQPLIRSLAGSLRAVTHVEMANAADAVVVIGPEHGRVFEQAGWSKAQVLAALHAALQIRGQDLGMGTDAAAPVASPNTAGTRPKFRPEGLTLIRAGGQAGLFSAIIPGWLMKGSLGTDPVSKEILI
;
A
#
# COMPACT_ATOMS: atom_id res chain seq x y z
N MET A 1 3.94 -35.19 10.23
CA MET A 1 3.54 -36.30 11.11
C MET A 1 2.28 -36.90 10.51
N SER A 2 2.20 -38.24 10.46
CA SER A 2 0.97 -38.94 10.05
C SER A 2 -0.12 -38.76 11.10
N LEU A 3 -1.36 -38.65 10.68
CA LEU A 3 -2.53 -38.60 11.59
C LEU A 3 -2.69 -39.94 12.30
N PRO A 4 -3.22 -39.94 13.54
CA PRO A 4 -3.58 -41.22 14.22
C PRO A 4 -4.68 -41.91 13.42
N ASN A 5 -4.53 -43.23 13.21
CA ASN A 5 -5.56 -44.03 12.56
C ASN A 5 -6.80 -44.18 13.44
N GLY A 6 -7.97 -44.17 12.82
CA GLY A 6 -9.26 -44.25 13.49
C GLY A 6 -10.06 -42.96 13.33
N LEU A 7 -10.84 -42.65 14.34
CA LEU A 7 -11.68 -41.45 14.34
C LEU A 7 -11.00 -40.30 15.08
N ILE A 8 -11.09 -39.13 14.51
CA ILE A 8 -10.68 -37.87 15.15
C ILE A 8 -11.92 -37.00 15.30
N ALA A 9 -12.22 -36.57 16.52
CA ALA A 9 -13.23 -35.57 16.79
C ALA A 9 -12.57 -34.26 17.26
N VAL A 10 -13.03 -33.12 16.75
CA VAL A 10 -12.60 -31.79 17.22
C VAL A 10 -13.82 -31.08 17.78
N VAL A 11 -13.70 -30.65 19.03
CA VAL A 11 -14.80 -30.08 19.81
C VAL A 11 -14.35 -28.88 20.64
N LYS A 12 -15.32 -28.12 21.15
CA LYS A 12 -15.08 -27.07 22.16
C LYS A 12 -16.26 -27.00 23.15
N ARG A 13 -15.99 -26.64 24.39
CA ARG A 13 -17.03 -26.46 25.42
C ARG A 13 -18.02 -25.35 25.06
N ASP A 14 -17.50 -24.24 24.53
CA ASP A 14 -18.33 -23.12 24.09
C ASP A 14 -19.00 -23.37 22.73
N CYS A 15 -19.70 -24.50 22.66
CA CYS A 15 -20.46 -24.90 21.48
C CYS A 15 -21.64 -25.82 21.90
N PRO A 16 -22.90 -25.36 21.80
CA PRO A 16 -24.05 -26.16 22.18
C PRO A 16 -24.18 -27.50 21.45
N THR A 17 -23.66 -27.58 20.22
CA THR A 17 -23.66 -28.82 19.44
C THR A 17 -22.56 -29.78 19.93
N CYS A 18 -21.40 -29.27 20.35
CA CYS A 18 -20.34 -30.07 20.96
C CYS A 18 -20.79 -30.66 22.31
N LEU A 19 -21.48 -29.88 23.14
CA LEU A 19 -22.10 -30.41 24.38
C LEU A 19 -23.14 -31.49 24.09
N LEU A 20 -23.94 -31.32 23.02
CA LEU A 20 -24.94 -32.32 22.60
C LEU A 20 -24.29 -33.65 22.20
N VAL A 21 -23.14 -33.62 21.50
CA VAL A 21 -22.48 -34.83 20.97
C VAL A 21 -21.48 -35.46 21.94
N ASP A 22 -21.17 -34.84 23.09
CA ASP A 22 -20.25 -35.41 24.04
C ASP A 22 -20.65 -36.83 24.51
N PRO A 23 -21.94 -37.11 24.87
CA PRO A 23 -22.38 -38.48 25.13
C PRO A 23 -22.19 -39.45 23.95
N VAL A 24 -22.32 -38.95 22.72
CA VAL A 24 -22.13 -39.74 21.50
C VAL A 24 -20.63 -40.12 21.33
N LEU A 25 -19.73 -39.25 21.66
CA LEU A 25 -18.29 -39.54 21.64
C LEU A 25 -17.96 -40.66 22.67
N VAL A 26 -18.61 -40.62 23.82
CA VAL A 26 -18.49 -41.69 24.83
C VAL A 26 -19.08 -43.02 24.32
N GLU A 27 -20.19 -43.01 23.57
CA GLU A 27 -20.74 -44.21 22.94
C GLU A 27 -19.72 -44.80 21.93
N ILE A 28 -19.09 -43.98 21.13
CA ILE A 28 -18.07 -44.41 20.14
C ILE A 28 -16.87 -45.05 20.87
N GLU A 29 -16.38 -44.42 21.95
CA GLU A 29 -15.28 -44.93 22.77
C GLU A 29 -15.67 -46.32 23.39
N ARG A 30 -16.86 -46.41 24.00
CA ARG A 30 -17.37 -47.67 24.61
C ARG A 30 -17.56 -48.80 23.60
N ALA A 31 -17.85 -48.46 22.35
CA ALA A 31 -17.92 -49.42 21.25
C ALA A 31 -16.52 -49.93 20.79
N GLY A 32 -15.45 -49.48 21.44
CA GLY A 32 -14.07 -49.89 21.15
C GLY A 32 -13.51 -49.34 19.84
N LYS A 33 -14.09 -48.28 19.31
CA LYS A 33 -13.57 -47.61 18.13
C LYS A 33 -12.35 -46.75 18.52
N PRO A 34 -11.23 -46.80 17.77
CA PRO A 34 -10.12 -45.91 18.00
C PRO A 34 -10.58 -44.44 17.80
N LEU A 35 -10.61 -43.66 18.87
CA LEU A 35 -11.09 -42.28 18.88
C LEU A 35 -10.08 -41.36 19.54
N THR A 36 -9.70 -40.29 18.88
CA THR A 36 -8.94 -39.19 19.45
C THR A 36 -9.80 -37.93 19.46
N VAL A 37 -9.96 -37.31 20.63
CA VAL A 37 -10.78 -36.08 20.77
C VAL A 37 -9.85 -34.90 21.07
N TYR A 38 -9.80 -33.93 20.16
CA TYR A 38 -9.10 -32.65 20.34
C TYR A 38 -10.04 -31.58 20.88
N VAL A 39 -9.65 -30.88 21.95
CA VAL A 39 -10.49 -29.91 22.63
C VAL A 39 -9.85 -28.52 22.55
N GLN A 40 -10.57 -27.57 21.94
CA GLN A 40 -10.05 -26.24 21.60
C GLN A 40 -10.04 -25.23 22.77
N ASP A 41 -10.76 -25.49 23.88
CA ASP A 41 -10.91 -24.52 24.97
C ASP A 41 -10.74 -25.14 26.36
N ASP A 42 -11.60 -26.04 26.77
CA ASP A 42 -11.61 -26.66 28.10
C ASP A 42 -11.58 -28.17 28.02
N PRO A 43 -10.40 -28.81 28.12
CA PRO A 43 -10.31 -30.28 28.04
C PRO A 43 -11.12 -31.03 29.09
N SER A 44 -11.51 -30.37 30.17
CA SER A 44 -12.25 -31.00 31.25
C SER A 44 -13.75 -31.21 30.97
N PHE A 45 -14.29 -30.65 29.86
CA PHE A 45 -15.72 -30.74 29.61
C PHE A 45 -16.17 -32.11 29.06
N THR A 46 -15.31 -32.77 28.32
CA THR A 46 -15.65 -34.07 27.71
C THR A 46 -15.43 -35.23 28.68
N GLN A 47 -16.31 -36.22 28.61
CA GLN A 47 -16.21 -37.46 29.40
C GLN A 47 -15.38 -38.55 28.73
N VAL A 48 -14.87 -38.30 27.49
CA VAL A 48 -14.00 -39.23 26.77
C VAL A 48 -12.64 -39.30 27.46
N ALA A 49 -12.22 -40.53 27.79
CA ALA A 49 -10.93 -40.74 28.44
C ALA A 49 -9.78 -40.44 27.46
N GLY A 50 -8.78 -39.67 27.92
CA GLY A 50 -7.62 -39.37 27.10
C GLY A 50 -7.84 -38.32 25.99
N SER A 51 -8.81 -37.45 26.17
CA SER A 51 -8.96 -36.28 25.32
C SER A 51 -7.66 -35.42 25.29
N VAL A 52 -7.36 -34.88 24.14
CA VAL A 52 -6.13 -34.11 23.89
C VAL A 52 -6.40 -32.60 23.95
N ASP A 53 -5.61 -31.91 24.76
CA ASP A 53 -5.65 -30.46 24.83
C ASP A 53 -5.13 -29.82 23.53
N ASP A 54 -5.99 -29.09 22.84
CA ASP A 54 -5.67 -28.35 21.60
C ASP A 54 -5.96 -26.84 21.78
N ARG A 55 -5.78 -26.31 23.02
CA ARG A 55 -5.96 -24.88 23.30
C ARG A 55 -4.96 -23.98 22.55
N ASP A 56 -3.84 -24.53 22.12
CA ASP A 56 -2.91 -23.88 21.20
C ASP A 56 -3.35 -23.95 19.74
N LEU A 57 -4.43 -24.68 19.46
CA LEU A 57 -5.08 -24.84 18.16
C LEU A 57 -4.18 -25.44 17.06
N ALA A 58 -3.10 -26.10 17.44
CA ALA A 58 -2.14 -26.65 16.50
C ALA A 58 -2.73 -27.76 15.63
N GLN A 59 -3.52 -28.67 16.24
CA GLN A 59 -4.16 -29.74 15.49
C GLN A 59 -5.37 -29.23 14.70
N SER A 60 -6.17 -28.35 15.29
CA SER A 60 -7.28 -27.70 14.59
C SER A 60 -6.82 -26.97 13.34
N PHE A 61 -5.69 -26.25 13.40
CA PHE A 61 -5.08 -25.57 12.23
C PHE A 61 -4.61 -26.59 11.17
N ARG A 62 -3.88 -27.62 11.58
CA ARG A 62 -3.35 -28.66 10.67
C ARG A 62 -4.45 -29.45 9.97
N LEU A 63 -5.55 -29.72 10.67
CA LEU A 63 -6.71 -30.42 10.15
C LEU A 63 -7.67 -29.51 9.36
N GLY A 64 -7.41 -28.20 9.28
CA GLY A 64 -8.26 -27.25 8.60
C GLY A 64 -9.69 -27.19 9.19
N ILE A 65 -9.80 -27.15 10.51
CA ILE A 65 -11.10 -27.15 11.20
C ILE A 65 -11.71 -25.76 11.18
N GLU A 66 -12.79 -25.60 10.42
CA GLU A 66 -13.57 -24.35 10.35
C GLU A 66 -14.82 -24.39 11.24
N ILE A 67 -15.39 -25.56 11.44
CA ILE A 67 -16.63 -25.80 12.21
C ILE A 67 -16.37 -26.90 13.23
N VAL A 68 -16.97 -26.78 14.41
CA VAL A 68 -17.00 -27.82 15.44
C VAL A 68 -18.45 -28.13 15.84
N PRO A 69 -18.81 -29.40 16.23
CA PRO A 69 -17.94 -30.56 16.15
C PRO A 69 -17.64 -30.97 14.72
N THR A 70 -16.43 -31.50 14.50
CA THR A 70 -16.05 -32.16 13.25
C THR A 70 -15.60 -33.58 13.62
N LEU A 71 -16.10 -34.59 12.91
CA LEU A 71 -15.65 -35.99 13.02
C LEU A 71 -14.96 -36.38 11.72
N ILE A 72 -13.75 -36.94 11.82
CA ILE A 72 -12.89 -37.31 10.71
C ILE A 72 -12.53 -38.79 10.81
N GLU A 73 -12.59 -39.52 9.71
CA GLU A 73 -12.06 -40.88 9.60
C GLU A 73 -10.66 -40.82 8.98
N VAL A 74 -9.70 -41.50 9.62
CA VAL A 74 -8.30 -41.58 9.19
C VAL A 74 -7.89 -43.02 8.97
N VAL A 75 -7.44 -43.36 7.78
CA VAL A 75 -6.92 -44.67 7.39
C VAL A 75 -5.48 -44.50 6.83
N ALA A 76 -4.57 -45.31 7.32
CA ALA A 76 -3.16 -45.25 6.92
C ALA A 76 -2.52 -43.85 7.08
N GLY A 77 -2.97 -43.12 8.12
CA GLY A 77 -2.45 -41.75 8.41
C GLY A 77 -2.98 -40.65 7.52
N GLN A 78 -3.99 -40.94 6.69
CA GLN A 78 -4.62 -39.96 5.80
C GLN A 78 -6.12 -39.87 6.09
N GLU A 79 -6.64 -38.65 5.99
CA GLU A 79 -8.08 -38.41 6.08
C GLU A 79 -8.79 -39.04 4.88
N VAL A 80 -9.83 -39.85 5.16
CA VAL A 80 -10.65 -40.49 4.14
C VAL A 80 -11.99 -39.79 4.00
N GLN A 81 -12.60 -39.39 5.12
CA GLN A 81 -13.90 -38.74 5.15
C GLN A 81 -14.02 -37.85 6.38
N ARG A 82 -14.82 -36.78 6.27
CA ARG A 82 -15.24 -35.96 7.43
C ARG A 82 -16.71 -35.61 7.37
N THR A 83 -17.26 -35.32 8.53
CA THR A 83 -18.58 -34.71 8.70
C THR A 83 -18.47 -33.53 9.68
N ILE A 84 -19.27 -32.50 9.46
CA ILE A 84 -19.27 -31.26 10.24
C ILE A 84 -20.63 -31.05 10.92
N GLY A 85 -20.60 -30.54 12.15
CA GLY A 85 -21.79 -30.45 12.97
C GLY A 85 -22.26 -31.87 13.40
N TRP A 86 -23.52 -31.97 13.78
CA TRP A 86 -24.15 -33.22 14.11
C TRP A 86 -25.17 -33.60 13.03
N VAL A 87 -24.89 -34.66 12.27
CA VAL A 87 -25.80 -35.31 11.32
C VAL A 87 -25.74 -36.78 11.65
N ARG A 88 -26.81 -37.32 12.31
CA ARG A 88 -26.83 -38.69 12.86
C ARG A 88 -26.46 -39.72 11.81
N SER A 89 -27.06 -39.67 10.62
CA SER A 89 -26.81 -40.62 9.54
C SER A 89 -25.35 -40.64 9.09
N GLU A 90 -24.70 -39.48 9.01
CA GLU A 90 -23.30 -39.36 8.62
C GLU A 90 -22.36 -39.87 9.72
N TRP A 91 -22.65 -39.53 10.98
CA TRP A 91 -21.88 -40.02 12.12
C TRP A 91 -22.04 -41.55 12.26
N ALA A 92 -23.24 -42.07 12.08
CA ALA A 92 -23.50 -43.52 12.10
C ALA A 92 -22.74 -44.24 10.96
N ALA A 93 -22.72 -43.69 9.76
CA ALA A 93 -21.99 -44.22 8.62
C ALA A 93 -20.47 -44.24 8.87
N LEU A 94 -19.90 -43.14 9.34
CA LEU A 94 -18.48 -43.02 9.66
C LEU A 94 -18.02 -43.98 10.76
N THR A 95 -18.84 -44.16 11.79
CA THR A 95 -18.51 -44.99 12.94
C THR A 95 -18.88 -46.45 12.76
N GLY A 96 -19.79 -46.76 11.82
CA GLY A 96 -20.41 -48.10 11.66
C GLY A 96 -21.37 -48.47 12.80
N LEU A 97 -21.86 -47.49 13.58
CA LEU A 97 -22.75 -47.68 14.71
C LEU A 97 -24.17 -47.20 14.35
N ALA A 98 -25.06 -48.15 13.97
CA ALA A 98 -26.38 -47.85 13.44
C ALA A 98 -27.31 -47.11 14.41
N THR A 99 -27.15 -47.30 15.73
CA THR A 99 -27.98 -46.71 16.80
C THR A 99 -27.36 -45.48 17.46
N LEU A 100 -26.27 -44.96 16.92
CA LEU A 100 -25.51 -43.87 17.52
C LEU A 100 -26.39 -42.64 17.77
N GLY A 101 -26.41 -42.15 19.01
CA GLY A 101 -27.13 -40.93 19.38
C GLY A 101 -28.64 -41.01 19.08
N ALA A 102 -29.28 -42.20 19.30
CA ALA A 102 -30.70 -42.45 18.95
C ALA A 102 -31.66 -41.43 19.58
N ASP A 103 -31.36 -40.98 20.80
CA ASP A 103 -32.19 -40.06 21.58
C ASP A 103 -31.96 -38.55 21.22
N LEU A 104 -31.02 -38.27 20.33
CA LEU A 104 -30.71 -36.92 19.92
C LEU A 104 -31.49 -36.49 18.67
N PRO A 105 -31.62 -35.19 18.38
CA PRO A 105 -32.13 -34.70 17.08
C PRO A 105 -31.37 -35.34 15.92
N ALA A 106 -32.01 -35.55 14.78
CA ALA A 106 -31.37 -36.14 13.61
C ALA A 106 -30.23 -35.24 13.03
N HIS A 107 -30.35 -33.96 13.27
CA HIS A 107 -29.40 -32.97 12.77
C HIS A 107 -29.30 -31.75 13.72
N ARG A 108 -28.08 -31.19 13.87
CA ARG A 108 -27.83 -29.90 14.48
C ARG A 108 -26.60 -29.28 13.86
N PRO A 109 -26.66 -28.00 13.36
CA PRO A 109 -25.50 -27.34 12.79
C PRO A 109 -24.39 -27.16 13.83
N GLY A 110 -23.14 -27.15 13.38
CA GLY A 110 -21.99 -26.85 14.20
C GLY A 110 -21.82 -25.37 14.49
N CYS A 111 -20.82 -25.05 15.28
CA CYS A 111 -20.38 -23.69 15.61
C CYS A 111 -19.05 -23.41 14.93
N GLY A 112 -18.70 -22.13 14.72
CA GLY A 112 -17.38 -21.75 14.21
C GLY A 112 -16.26 -22.27 15.12
N SER A 113 -15.20 -22.79 14.54
CA SER A 113 -13.99 -23.21 15.25
C SER A 113 -13.23 -22.00 15.79
N LYS A 114 -12.51 -22.15 16.91
CA LYS A 114 -11.60 -21.11 17.42
C LYS A 114 -10.45 -20.84 16.47
N SER A 115 -10.04 -21.80 15.65
CA SER A 115 -8.94 -21.65 14.68
C SER A 115 -9.24 -20.65 13.56
N VAL A 116 -10.51 -20.34 13.28
CA VAL A 116 -10.92 -19.37 12.25
C VAL A 116 -11.42 -18.05 12.83
N GLU A 117 -11.35 -17.87 14.14
CA GLU A 117 -11.70 -16.59 14.75
C GLU A 117 -10.79 -15.45 14.24
N PRO A 118 -11.35 -14.24 14.01
CA PRO A 118 -10.57 -13.09 13.55
C PRO A 118 -9.34 -12.82 14.43
N GLY A 119 -8.17 -12.74 13.80
CA GLY A 119 -6.88 -12.53 14.47
C GLY A 119 -6.22 -13.84 14.94
N ILE A 120 -6.96 -14.89 15.21
CA ILE A 120 -6.42 -16.22 15.58
C ILE A 120 -5.92 -16.95 14.33
N ALA A 121 -6.67 -16.93 13.24
CA ALA A 121 -6.30 -17.59 11.99
C ALA A 121 -4.93 -17.12 11.48
N GLU A 122 -4.65 -15.80 11.50
CA GLU A 122 -3.36 -15.26 11.08
C GLU A 122 -2.23 -15.62 12.06
N GLN A 123 -2.51 -15.65 13.36
CA GLN A 123 -1.51 -16.10 14.35
C GLN A 123 -1.12 -17.57 14.15
N LEU A 124 -2.09 -18.43 13.85
CA LEU A 124 -1.86 -19.85 13.58
C LEU A 124 -1.10 -20.03 12.26
N ALA A 125 -1.45 -19.27 11.22
CA ALA A 125 -0.72 -19.28 9.95
C ALA A 125 0.75 -18.89 10.13
N VAL A 126 1.03 -17.88 10.95
CA VAL A 126 2.41 -17.48 11.28
C VAL A 126 3.13 -18.53 12.11
N ARG A 127 2.45 -19.15 13.08
CA ARG A 127 3.06 -20.08 14.02
C ARG A 127 3.28 -21.49 13.44
N TYR A 128 2.33 -21.97 12.64
CA TYR A 128 2.30 -23.36 12.17
C TYR A 128 2.31 -23.51 10.64
N GLY A 129 2.05 -22.42 9.90
CA GLY A 129 2.01 -22.40 8.45
C GLY A 129 3.36 -22.08 7.80
N HIS A 130 3.39 -22.19 6.48
CA HIS A 130 4.53 -21.79 5.65
C HIS A 130 4.23 -20.40 5.04
N THR A 131 4.57 -19.34 5.76
CA THR A 131 4.27 -17.96 5.32
C THR A 131 5.20 -17.43 4.24
N GLY A 132 6.34 -18.08 4.01
CA GLY A 132 7.40 -17.60 3.10
C GLY A 132 8.14 -16.36 3.61
N MET A 133 7.84 -15.88 4.82
CA MET A 133 8.52 -14.74 5.42
C MET A 133 9.91 -15.13 5.92
N THR A 134 10.92 -14.31 5.60
CA THR A 134 12.34 -14.55 5.90
C THR A 134 13.04 -13.37 6.57
N ALA A 135 12.34 -12.26 6.79
CA ALA A 135 12.90 -11.08 7.44
C ALA A 135 13.36 -11.39 8.87
N ARG A 136 14.45 -10.73 9.28
CA ARG A 136 14.98 -10.88 10.63
C ARG A 136 13.95 -10.54 11.69
N ARG A 137 13.72 -11.44 12.62
CA ARG A 137 12.87 -11.22 13.79
C ARG A 137 13.66 -10.56 14.92
N VAL A 138 13.03 -9.62 15.59
CA VAL A 138 13.57 -8.94 16.75
C VAL A 138 12.62 -9.14 17.90
N SER A 139 13.10 -9.75 18.98
CA SER A 139 12.31 -9.90 20.21
C SER A 139 12.31 -8.58 20.97
N VAL A 140 11.13 -8.13 21.33
CA VAL A 140 10.90 -6.97 22.21
C VAL A 140 10.41 -7.50 23.55
N PRO A 141 11.08 -7.19 24.65
CA PRO A 141 10.63 -7.56 26.00
C PRO A 141 9.22 -7.02 26.27
N PRO A 142 8.35 -7.76 26.99
CA PRO A 142 6.98 -7.31 27.26
C PRO A 142 6.86 -5.99 28.03
N GLN A 143 7.93 -5.55 28.68
CA GLN A 143 8.00 -4.30 29.44
C GLN A 143 8.38 -3.08 28.61
N GLU A 144 8.88 -3.29 27.38
CA GLU A 144 9.27 -2.22 26.48
C GLU A 144 8.08 -1.82 25.58
N ASP A 145 7.98 -0.53 25.30
CA ASP A 145 7.01 -0.02 24.32
C ASP A 145 7.55 -0.30 22.91
N ASP A 146 6.84 -1.11 22.16
CA ASP A 146 7.25 -1.54 20.82
C ASP A 146 7.25 -0.40 19.79
N ILE A 147 6.53 0.71 20.03
CA ILE A 147 6.61 1.95 19.24
C ILE A 147 7.94 2.65 19.51
N GLU A 148 8.31 2.81 20.78
CA GLU A 148 9.57 3.44 21.17
C GLU A 148 10.78 2.62 20.70
N VAL A 149 10.72 1.29 20.78
CA VAL A 149 11.75 0.40 20.23
C VAL A 149 11.95 0.63 18.73
N CYS A 150 10.88 0.83 17.97
CA CYS A 150 10.99 1.16 16.54
C CYS A 150 11.69 2.52 16.33
N PHE A 151 11.43 3.48 17.19
CA PHE A 151 12.05 4.81 17.14
C PHE A 151 13.54 4.75 17.48
N GLU A 152 13.91 4.13 18.61
CA GLU A 152 15.30 3.97 19.08
C GLU A 152 16.18 3.21 18.08
N ARG A 153 15.61 2.23 17.39
CA ARG A 153 16.31 1.49 16.31
C ARG A 153 16.45 2.27 15.00
N GLY A 154 15.93 3.50 14.95
CA GLY A 154 16.00 4.37 13.79
C GLY A 154 15.13 3.90 12.61
N TRP A 155 14.11 3.09 12.86
CA TRP A 155 13.17 2.63 11.84
C TRP A 155 12.06 3.65 11.53
N SER A 156 11.83 4.59 12.45
CA SER A 156 10.86 5.66 12.28
C SER A 156 11.44 6.83 11.44
N ASP A 157 10.56 7.53 10.78
CA ASP A 157 10.78 8.81 10.09
C ASP A 157 10.63 10.03 11.01
N GLY A 158 10.47 9.81 12.32
CA GLY A 158 10.21 10.83 13.33
C GLY A 158 8.76 10.89 13.79
N LEU A 159 7.86 10.16 13.12
CA LEU A 159 6.48 9.98 13.54
C LEU A 159 6.29 8.56 14.09
N PRO A 160 5.36 8.32 15.04
CA PRO A 160 5.03 6.98 15.49
C PRO A 160 4.76 6.03 14.33
N VAL A 161 5.25 4.82 14.41
CA VAL A 161 5.01 3.77 13.43
C VAL A 161 4.19 2.64 14.05
N VAL A 162 3.44 1.93 13.22
CA VAL A 162 2.75 0.71 13.67
C VAL A 162 3.81 -0.40 13.75
N PRO A 163 4.03 -1.02 14.92
CA PRO A 163 5.00 -2.10 15.06
C PRO A 163 4.69 -3.26 14.10
N PRO A 164 5.66 -3.68 13.25
CA PRO A 164 5.43 -4.68 12.22
C PRO A 164 5.54 -6.11 12.78
N SER A 165 4.59 -6.50 13.65
CA SER A 165 4.53 -7.88 14.14
C SER A 165 4.32 -8.86 12.97
N GLU A 166 4.76 -10.10 13.13
CA GLU A 166 4.65 -11.13 12.09
C GLU A 166 3.20 -11.28 11.60
N THR A 167 2.23 -11.27 12.52
CA THR A 167 0.80 -11.36 12.17
C THR A 167 0.33 -10.16 11.33
N ARG A 168 0.77 -8.93 11.65
CA ARG A 168 0.44 -7.75 10.86
C ARG A 168 1.07 -7.79 9.47
N VAL A 169 2.32 -8.25 9.38
CA VAL A 169 3.01 -8.40 8.09
C VAL A 169 2.38 -9.51 7.25
N TYR A 170 2.05 -10.65 7.87
CA TYR A 170 1.34 -11.73 7.18
C TYR A 170 -0.02 -11.24 6.63
N ARG A 171 -0.81 -10.53 7.45
CA ARG A 171 -2.07 -9.92 7.00
C ARG A 171 -1.85 -8.92 5.86
N MET A 172 -0.81 -8.10 5.93
CA MET A 172 -0.47 -7.15 4.87
C MET A 172 -0.17 -7.87 3.55
N LEU A 173 0.56 -8.98 3.61
CA LEU A 173 0.91 -9.81 2.45
C LEU A 173 -0.31 -10.46 1.76
N GLN A 174 -1.45 -10.59 2.45
CA GLN A 174 -2.70 -11.05 1.81
C GLN A 174 -3.27 -10.01 0.81
N GLY A 175 -2.75 -8.81 0.75
CA GLY A 175 -3.12 -7.78 -0.23
C GLY A 175 -2.49 -7.96 -1.61
N THR A 176 -1.65 -8.97 -1.81
CA THR A 176 -1.03 -9.28 -3.10
C THR A 176 -0.88 -10.79 -3.31
N SER A 177 -0.88 -11.22 -4.57
CA SER A 177 -0.57 -12.61 -4.95
C SER A 177 0.93 -12.86 -5.12
N ARG A 178 1.78 -11.84 -5.04
CA ARG A 178 3.23 -11.95 -5.21
C ARG A 178 3.90 -12.60 -4.00
N ALA A 179 4.93 -13.41 -4.26
CA ALA A 179 5.62 -14.14 -3.21
C ALA A 179 6.39 -13.19 -2.27
N PRO A 180 6.38 -13.41 -0.93
CA PRO A 180 7.08 -12.56 0.04
C PRO A 180 8.56 -12.36 -0.26
N GLY A 181 9.24 -13.38 -0.73
CA GLY A 181 10.67 -13.35 -1.07
C GLY A 181 11.02 -12.78 -2.44
N GLU A 182 10.03 -12.41 -3.26
CA GLU A 182 10.28 -11.82 -4.58
C GLU A 182 10.98 -10.47 -4.45
N VAL A 183 12.06 -10.28 -5.21
CA VAL A 183 12.89 -9.08 -5.18
C VAL A 183 12.47 -8.12 -6.28
N LEU A 184 12.03 -6.93 -5.91
CA LEU A 184 11.65 -5.85 -6.83
C LEU A 184 12.85 -5.13 -7.45
N GLY A 185 13.95 -5.06 -6.73
CA GLY A 185 15.17 -4.39 -7.15
C GLY A 185 16.07 -4.05 -5.95
N LEU A 186 17.08 -3.23 -6.22
CA LEU A 186 18.05 -2.78 -5.23
C LEU A 186 17.78 -1.32 -4.85
N VAL A 187 17.53 -1.05 -3.58
CA VAL A 187 17.20 0.31 -3.11
C VAL A 187 18.48 1.10 -2.83
N PRO A 188 18.73 2.22 -3.53
CA PRO A 188 19.87 3.08 -3.25
C PRO A 188 19.68 3.82 -1.90
N PRO A 189 20.77 4.29 -1.24
CA PRO A 189 22.17 4.14 -1.67
C PRO A 189 22.80 2.78 -1.33
N ASN A 190 22.25 2.04 -0.36
CA ASN A 190 22.83 0.80 0.16
C ASN A 190 22.75 -0.36 -0.85
N LEU A 191 21.97 -0.23 -1.91
CA LEU A 191 21.69 -1.27 -2.89
C LEU A 191 21.20 -2.57 -2.24
N SER A 192 20.44 -2.43 -1.18
CA SER A 192 19.86 -3.57 -0.47
C SER A 192 18.70 -4.16 -1.27
N PRO A 193 18.60 -5.50 -1.39
CA PRO A 193 17.46 -6.14 -2.05
C PRO A 193 16.14 -5.77 -1.36
N CYS A 194 15.19 -5.26 -2.14
CA CYS A 194 13.84 -4.96 -1.69
C CYS A 194 12.91 -6.11 -2.04
N THR A 195 12.54 -6.91 -1.06
CA THR A 195 11.55 -7.97 -1.24
C THR A 195 10.14 -7.45 -1.01
N ILE A 196 9.13 -8.17 -1.52
CA ILE A 196 7.72 -7.89 -1.23
C ILE A 196 7.47 -7.86 0.29
N GLU A 197 8.10 -8.77 1.04
CA GLU A 197 8.03 -8.78 2.51
C GLU A 197 8.54 -7.47 3.12
N LYS A 198 9.67 -6.94 2.65
CA LYS A 198 10.21 -5.66 3.14
C LYS A 198 9.29 -4.49 2.82
N VAL A 199 8.64 -4.50 1.65
CA VAL A 199 7.62 -3.51 1.31
C VAL A 199 6.43 -3.64 2.26
N ALA A 200 5.93 -4.85 2.52
CA ALA A 200 4.83 -5.10 3.44
C ALA A 200 5.15 -4.66 4.88
N ILE A 201 6.37 -4.90 5.37
CA ILE A 201 6.84 -4.43 6.67
C ILE A 201 6.71 -2.90 6.76
N ASN A 202 7.22 -2.17 5.78
CA ASN A 202 7.18 -0.70 5.78
C ASN A 202 5.76 -0.17 5.53
N ALA A 203 4.91 -0.88 4.78
CA ALA A 203 3.50 -0.56 4.64
C ALA A 203 2.73 -0.71 5.96
N VAL A 204 3.01 -1.76 6.74
CA VAL A 204 2.49 -1.91 8.12
C VAL A 204 2.95 -0.74 8.98
N MET A 205 4.24 -0.44 8.98
CA MET A 205 4.82 0.65 9.77
C MET A 205 4.20 2.01 9.42
N ALA A 206 3.89 2.25 8.15
CA ALA A 206 3.19 3.45 7.70
C ALA A 206 1.71 3.49 8.10
N GLY A 207 1.10 2.36 8.46
CA GLY A 207 -0.31 2.24 8.79
C GLY A 207 -1.22 1.94 7.59
N CYS A 208 -0.69 1.38 6.50
CA CYS A 208 -1.47 0.93 5.35
C CYS A 208 -2.49 -0.16 5.73
N LYS A 209 -3.53 -0.30 4.89
CA LYS A 209 -4.36 -1.50 4.84
C LYS A 209 -3.79 -2.48 3.81
N PRO A 210 -4.11 -3.79 3.91
CA PRO A 210 -3.66 -4.77 2.92
C PRO A 210 -4.00 -4.39 1.47
N GLU A 211 -5.18 -3.83 1.23
CA GLU A 211 -5.66 -3.42 -0.10
C GLU A 211 -4.83 -2.29 -0.74
N TYR A 212 -3.97 -1.62 0.05
CA TYR A 212 -3.07 -0.57 -0.45
C TYR A 212 -1.73 -1.13 -0.93
N LEU A 213 -1.39 -2.36 -0.54
CA LEU A 213 -0.08 -2.96 -0.82
C LEU A 213 0.27 -3.00 -2.32
N PRO A 214 -0.65 -3.33 -3.25
CA PRO A 214 -0.34 -3.30 -4.69
C PRO A 214 0.09 -1.91 -5.18
N VAL A 215 -0.50 -0.84 -4.64
CA VAL A 215 -0.12 0.55 -4.98
C VAL A 215 1.27 0.88 -4.46
N VAL A 216 1.58 0.45 -3.22
CA VAL A 216 2.92 0.65 -2.63
C VAL A 216 3.99 -0.12 -3.42
N ILE A 217 3.70 -1.36 -3.84
CA ILE A 217 4.61 -2.17 -4.66
C ILE A 217 4.91 -1.45 -5.98
N ALA A 218 3.88 -1.04 -6.71
CA ALA A 218 4.05 -0.33 -7.98
C ALA A 218 4.82 1.00 -7.81
N ALA A 219 4.59 1.71 -6.69
CA ALA A 219 5.34 2.93 -6.36
C ALA A 219 6.83 2.64 -6.08
N VAL A 220 7.15 1.54 -5.39
CA VAL A 220 8.53 1.10 -5.18
C VAL A 220 9.18 0.71 -6.51
N GLU A 221 8.50 -0.05 -7.38
CA GLU A 221 9.01 -0.41 -8.71
C GLU A 221 9.28 0.83 -9.57
N ALA A 222 8.41 1.84 -9.51
CA ALA A 222 8.62 3.10 -10.20
C ALA A 222 9.81 3.90 -9.62
N ALA A 223 9.99 3.87 -8.29
CA ALA A 223 11.11 4.54 -7.63
C ALA A 223 12.47 3.87 -7.92
N LEU A 224 12.46 2.56 -8.17
CA LEU A 224 13.66 1.78 -8.52
C LEU A 224 13.98 1.80 -10.01
N ASP A 225 13.10 2.35 -10.84
CA ASP A 225 13.38 2.54 -12.26
C ASP A 225 14.54 3.56 -12.43
N PRO A 226 15.58 3.22 -13.21
CA PRO A 226 16.72 4.12 -13.42
C PRO A 226 16.33 5.52 -13.90
N ALA A 227 15.25 5.64 -14.66
CA ALA A 227 14.76 6.93 -15.17
C ALA A 227 14.27 7.87 -14.07
N PHE A 228 13.84 7.35 -12.91
CA PHE A 228 13.45 8.16 -11.76
C PHE A 228 14.66 8.74 -11.00
N CYS A 229 15.84 8.12 -11.15
CA CYS A 229 17.09 8.56 -10.52
C CYS A 229 16.97 8.77 -8.99
N LEU A 230 16.40 7.79 -8.27
CA LEU A 230 16.16 7.89 -6.81
C LEU A 230 17.44 8.26 -6.04
N HIS A 231 18.59 7.68 -6.40
CA HIS A 231 19.87 8.00 -5.75
C HIS A 231 20.24 9.48 -5.89
N GLY A 232 20.13 10.04 -7.11
CA GLY A 232 20.39 11.44 -7.35
C GLY A 232 19.42 12.36 -6.59
N LEU A 233 18.15 11.95 -6.50
CA LEU A 233 17.14 12.67 -5.73
C LEU A 233 17.46 12.72 -4.22
N LEU A 234 18.07 11.67 -3.68
CA LEU A 234 18.52 11.65 -2.27
C LEU A 234 19.82 12.48 -2.09
N ALA A 235 20.75 12.34 -3.01
CA ALA A 235 22.08 12.94 -2.89
C ALA A 235 22.10 14.46 -3.18
N THR A 236 21.10 15.01 -3.85
CA THR A 236 21.02 16.46 -4.11
C THR A 236 20.76 17.24 -2.83
N THR A 237 21.35 18.45 -2.74
CA THR A 237 21.03 19.41 -1.69
C THR A 237 19.67 20.10 -1.90
N TRP A 238 19.09 19.96 -3.09
CA TRP A 238 17.72 20.37 -3.34
C TRP A 238 16.77 19.47 -2.55
N PHE A 239 15.60 19.95 -2.21
CA PHE A 239 14.71 19.33 -1.19
C PHE A 239 13.47 18.64 -1.75
N SER A 240 13.51 18.21 -3.00
CA SER A 240 12.46 17.38 -3.62
C SER A 240 12.38 15.97 -3.00
N GLY A 241 11.21 15.38 -3.09
CA GLY A 241 10.94 13.97 -2.70
C GLY A 241 10.02 13.28 -3.69
N PRO A 242 9.90 11.95 -3.61
CA PRO A 242 8.97 11.22 -4.46
C PRO A 242 7.52 11.59 -4.14
N MET A 243 6.77 11.99 -5.18
CA MET A 243 5.33 12.19 -5.16
C MET A 243 4.65 11.12 -6.00
N ILE A 244 3.59 10.51 -5.49
CA ILE A 244 2.83 9.46 -6.14
C ILE A 244 1.49 10.02 -6.60
N ILE A 245 1.20 9.90 -7.89
CA ILE A 245 -0.12 10.19 -8.47
C ILE A 245 -0.74 8.86 -8.87
N VAL A 246 -1.96 8.58 -8.40
CA VAL A 246 -2.66 7.31 -8.62
C VAL A 246 -3.82 7.52 -9.57
N ASN A 247 -3.90 6.65 -10.57
CA ASN A 247 -4.93 6.62 -11.60
C ASN A 247 -5.66 5.27 -11.65
N GLY A 248 -6.83 5.29 -12.27
CA GLY A 248 -7.62 4.11 -12.59
C GLY A 248 -8.53 3.64 -11.46
N PRO A 249 -9.20 2.48 -11.64
CA PRO A 249 -10.26 2.01 -10.74
C PRO A 249 -9.81 1.76 -9.30
N ILE A 250 -8.53 1.48 -9.07
CA ILE A 250 -7.99 1.23 -7.72
C ILE A 250 -8.24 2.40 -6.75
N ARG A 251 -8.18 3.67 -7.24
CA ARG A 251 -8.36 4.85 -6.40
C ARG A 251 -9.73 4.87 -5.71
N GLU A 252 -10.79 4.46 -6.39
CA GLU A 252 -12.14 4.33 -5.81
C GLU A 252 -12.22 3.11 -4.90
N ARG A 253 -11.69 1.96 -5.35
CA ARG A 253 -11.72 0.70 -4.60
C ARG A 253 -11.10 0.80 -3.21
N ILE A 254 -10.00 1.54 -3.09
CA ILE A 254 -9.30 1.72 -1.81
C ILE A 254 -9.65 3.04 -1.10
N GLY A 255 -10.59 3.81 -1.65
CA GLY A 255 -11.11 5.04 -1.05
C GLY A 255 -10.07 6.17 -0.99
N MET A 256 -9.28 6.38 -2.06
CA MET A 256 -8.38 7.53 -2.14
C MET A 256 -9.15 8.85 -2.26
N ASN A 257 -8.50 9.93 -1.88
CA ASN A 257 -9.02 11.27 -2.05
C ASN A 257 -8.40 11.95 -3.28
N TRP A 258 -9.25 12.52 -4.15
CA TRP A 258 -8.89 13.39 -5.26
C TRP A 258 -9.64 14.74 -5.21
N GLN A 259 -10.40 14.98 -4.14
CA GLN A 259 -11.26 16.14 -3.95
C GLN A 259 -10.68 17.11 -2.90
N GLY A 260 -11.57 17.73 -2.12
CA GLY A 260 -11.15 18.69 -1.11
C GLY A 260 -10.04 18.20 -0.19
N ASN A 261 -9.08 19.07 0.09
CA ASN A 261 -7.89 18.77 0.89
C ASN A 261 -7.02 17.63 0.31
N VAL A 262 -7.01 17.45 -0.99
CA VAL A 262 -6.35 16.32 -1.70
C VAL A 262 -4.86 16.19 -1.37
N LEU A 263 -4.16 17.30 -1.17
CA LEU A 263 -2.72 17.34 -0.83
C LEU A 263 -2.48 17.41 0.69
N GLY A 264 -3.55 17.37 1.48
CA GLY A 264 -3.50 17.50 2.94
C GLY A 264 -3.74 16.17 3.66
N GLN A 265 -3.95 16.29 4.98
CA GLN A 265 -4.23 15.17 5.86
C GLN A 265 -5.69 14.69 5.77
N GLY A 266 -6.00 13.54 6.38
CA GLY A 266 -7.37 13.05 6.61
C GLY A 266 -7.74 11.80 5.82
N ASN A 267 -7.13 11.56 4.64
CA ASN A 267 -7.36 10.32 3.91
C ASN A 267 -6.26 9.30 4.22
N ARG A 268 -6.66 8.12 4.73
CA ARG A 268 -5.71 7.08 5.14
C ARG A 268 -4.90 6.55 3.95
N ALA A 269 -5.50 6.30 2.80
CA ALA A 269 -4.80 5.76 1.64
C ALA A 269 -3.75 6.76 1.13
N ASN A 270 -4.14 8.02 0.90
CA ASN A 270 -3.20 9.07 0.46
C ASN A 270 -2.02 9.21 1.44
N ALA A 271 -2.32 9.30 2.74
CA ALA A 271 -1.29 9.53 3.76
C ALA A 271 -0.33 8.34 3.90
N THR A 272 -0.86 7.12 3.99
CA THR A 272 -0.04 5.95 4.33
C THR A 272 0.71 5.35 3.15
N ILE A 273 0.18 5.42 1.93
CA ILE A 273 0.86 4.93 0.71
C ILE A 273 2.14 5.75 0.46
N GLY A 274 2.04 7.08 0.48
CA GLY A 274 3.22 7.94 0.30
C GLY A 274 4.26 7.71 1.39
N ARG A 275 3.81 7.58 2.66
CA ARG A 275 4.70 7.30 3.79
C ARG A 275 5.38 5.94 3.68
N ALA A 276 4.66 4.92 3.20
CA ALA A 276 5.24 3.58 3.02
C ALA A 276 6.42 3.59 2.04
N LEU A 277 6.32 4.29 0.92
CA LEU A 277 7.44 4.47 -0.02
C LEU A 277 8.63 5.15 0.66
N GLN A 278 8.41 6.24 1.41
CA GLN A 278 9.48 6.94 2.13
C GLN A 278 10.15 6.04 3.18
N LEU A 279 9.38 5.24 3.91
CA LEU A 279 9.92 4.26 4.87
C LEU A 279 10.71 3.14 4.18
N VAL A 280 10.31 2.68 2.99
CA VAL A 280 11.11 1.72 2.19
C VAL A 280 12.45 2.35 1.82
N VAL A 281 12.45 3.58 1.29
CA VAL A 281 13.69 4.30 0.95
C VAL A 281 14.61 4.44 2.16
N ARG A 282 14.05 4.80 3.32
CA ARG A 282 14.78 4.96 4.58
C ARG A 282 15.31 3.63 5.12
N ASN A 283 14.43 2.63 5.29
CA ASN A 283 14.73 1.42 6.05
C ASN A 283 15.41 0.32 5.23
N VAL A 284 15.13 0.24 3.94
CA VAL A 284 15.75 -0.72 3.03
C VAL A 284 16.96 -0.10 2.33
N GLY A 285 16.81 1.13 1.83
CA GLY A 285 17.85 1.82 1.10
C GLY A 285 18.88 2.53 1.97
N GLY A 286 18.53 2.92 3.17
CA GLY A 286 19.38 3.74 4.03
C GLY A 286 19.32 5.24 3.69
N GLY A 287 18.27 5.69 2.99
CA GLY A 287 18.05 7.09 2.63
C GLY A 287 17.68 7.95 3.83
N ARG A 288 18.67 8.26 4.69
CA ARG A 288 18.46 8.98 5.93
C ARG A 288 18.97 10.42 5.85
N PRO A 289 18.25 11.38 6.47
CA PRO A 289 18.72 12.77 6.61
C PRO A 289 20.09 12.85 7.28
N ARG A 290 20.94 13.73 6.77
CA ARG A 290 22.31 13.96 7.20
C ARG A 290 23.29 12.81 6.88
N GLU A 291 22.82 11.74 6.28
CA GLU A 291 23.64 10.68 5.67
C GLU A 291 23.65 10.93 4.15
N ILE A 292 22.92 10.13 3.38
CA ILE A 292 22.81 10.34 1.93
C ILE A 292 21.72 11.34 1.56
N ASP A 293 20.67 11.52 2.35
CA ASP A 293 19.70 12.56 2.11
C ASP A 293 20.28 13.91 2.53
N GLN A 294 20.81 14.63 1.53
CA GLN A 294 21.54 15.89 1.70
C GLN A 294 20.63 17.11 1.58
N ALA A 295 19.31 16.95 1.52
CA ALA A 295 18.36 18.06 1.38
C ALA A 295 18.63 19.18 2.40
N ALA A 296 18.91 20.40 1.91
CA ALA A 296 19.28 21.53 2.76
C ALA A 296 18.14 21.95 3.71
N PHE A 297 16.90 21.91 3.25
CA PHE A 297 15.72 22.26 4.05
C PHE A 297 14.78 21.09 4.26
N GLY A 298 14.67 20.18 3.29
CA GLY A 298 13.58 19.21 3.25
C GLY A 298 12.22 19.87 2.98
N THR A 299 11.17 19.07 3.02
CA THR A 299 9.78 19.53 2.86
C THR A 299 8.86 18.57 3.61
N PRO A 300 7.71 19.03 4.15
CA PRO A 300 6.70 18.12 4.71
C PRO A 300 6.29 17.00 3.76
N ALA A 301 6.39 17.21 2.43
CA ALA A 301 6.15 16.20 1.41
C ALA A 301 7.11 14.99 1.48
N LYS A 302 8.26 15.11 2.16
CA LYS A 302 9.18 13.98 2.42
C LYS A 302 8.70 13.01 3.51
N PHE A 303 7.67 13.35 4.27
CA PHE A 303 6.98 12.37 5.12
C PHE A 303 6.02 11.52 4.31
N THR A 304 5.23 12.16 3.45
CA THR A 304 4.25 11.52 2.58
C THR A 304 3.85 12.50 1.47
N PHE A 305 3.76 12.01 0.24
CA PHE A 305 3.19 12.77 -0.86
C PHE A 305 2.53 11.81 -1.85
N CYS A 306 1.24 11.58 -1.68
CA CYS A 306 0.47 10.69 -2.53
C CYS A 306 -0.98 11.17 -2.62
N PHE A 307 -1.53 11.17 -3.82
CA PHE A 307 -2.93 11.51 -4.07
C PHE A 307 -3.43 10.88 -5.37
N ALA A 308 -4.74 10.91 -5.57
CA ALA A 308 -5.37 10.43 -6.79
C ALA A 308 -5.77 11.59 -7.71
N GLU A 309 -5.73 11.36 -9.02
CA GLU A 309 -6.25 12.29 -10.02
C GLU A 309 -7.79 12.26 -10.05
N ASP A 310 -8.43 13.41 -10.24
CA ASP A 310 -9.87 13.51 -10.57
C ASP A 310 -10.05 13.17 -12.06
N GLU A 311 -10.56 11.97 -12.33
CA GLU A 311 -10.78 11.47 -13.68
C GLU A 311 -12.17 11.79 -14.25
N ALA A 312 -13.02 12.47 -13.46
CA ALA A 312 -14.35 12.89 -13.89
C ALA A 312 -14.28 14.17 -14.75
N THR A 313 -13.55 14.10 -15.86
CA THR A 313 -13.29 15.22 -16.79
C THR A 313 -13.29 14.73 -18.23
N ALA A 314 -13.52 15.64 -19.18
CA ALA A 314 -13.41 15.35 -20.59
C ALA A 314 -11.96 15.25 -21.10
N TRP A 315 -10.98 15.64 -20.28
CA TRP A 315 -9.55 15.51 -20.62
C TRP A 315 -9.08 14.06 -20.46
N THR A 316 -8.03 13.72 -21.18
CA THR A 316 -7.27 12.49 -20.91
C THR A 316 -6.68 12.53 -19.52
N THR A 317 -6.69 11.39 -18.83
CA THR A 317 -6.02 11.25 -17.54
C THR A 317 -4.51 11.20 -17.70
N LEU A 318 -3.76 11.38 -16.62
CA LEU A 318 -2.30 11.18 -16.65
C LEU A 318 -1.95 9.75 -17.07
N ALA A 319 -2.72 8.75 -16.65
CA ALA A 319 -2.53 7.36 -17.07
C ALA A 319 -2.67 7.20 -18.58
N GLU A 320 -3.72 7.78 -19.19
CA GLU A 320 -3.94 7.74 -20.63
C GLU A 320 -2.79 8.45 -21.38
N ASP A 321 -2.32 9.60 -20.89
CA ASP A 321 -1.17 10.30 -21.48
C ASP A 321 0.14 9.49 -21.38
N ARG A 322 0.20 8.54 -20.45
CA ARG A 322 1.33 7.62 -20.24
C ARG A 322 1.14 6.26 -20.93
N GLY A 323 0.08 6.10 -21.73
CA GLY A 323 -0.17 4.92 -22.54
C GLY A 323 -0.95 3.80 -21.86
N PHE A 324 -1.49 4.03 -20.65
CA PHE A 324 -2.39 3.10 -19.99
C PHE A 324 -3.83 3.26 -20.50
N ARG A 325 -4.60 2.20 -20.44
CA ARG A 325 -6.04 2.27 -20.70
C ARG A 325 -6.77 2.76 -19.44
N ARG A 326 -7.95 3.30 -19.63
CA ARG A 326 -8.79 3.84 -18.55
C ARG A 326 -9.23 2.79 -17.51
N ASP A 327 -9.28 1.53 -17.91
CA ASP A 327 -9.59 0.38 -17.04
C ASP A 327 -8.38 -0.17 -16.28
N GLN A 328 -7.17 0.27 -16.62
CA GLN A 328 -5.95 -0.08 -15.90
C GLN A 328 -5.70 0.89 -14.76
N SER A 329 -5.20 0.36 -13.66
CA SER A 329 -4.74 1.17 -12.53
C SER A 329 -3.24 1.38 -12.62
N SER A 330 -2.77 2.60 -12.35
CA SER A 330 -1.36 2.94 -12.42
C SER A 330 -0.93 3.93 -11.35
N VAL A 331 0.36 3.92 -11.04
CA VAL A 331 1.04 5.00 -10.32
C VAL A 331 1.93 5.76 -11.29
N THR A 332 2.04 7.07 -11.09
CA THR A 332 3.09 7.89 -11.69
C THR A 332 3.88 8.57 -10.58
N LEU A 333 5.19 8.34 -10.55
CA LEU A 333 6.09 9.02 -9.65
C LEU A 333 6.66 10.28 -10.32
N PHE A 334 6.75 11.33 -9.52
CA PHE A 334 7.34 12.61 -9.89
C PHE A 334 8.25 13.08 -8.76
N SER A 335 9.43 13.67 -9.08
CA SER A 335 10.32 14.28 -8.09
C SER A 335 9.78 15.65 -7.71
N ALA A 336 9.12 15.78 -6.57
CA ALA A 336 8.31 16.94 -6.23
C ALA A 336 8.84 17.77 -5.06
N ASP A 337 8.72 19.08 -5.18
CA ASP A 337 8.84 20.06 -4.08
C ASP A 337 7.48 20.25 -3.39
N GLY A 338 7.40 21.16 -2.46
CA GLY A 338 6.14 21.60 -1.85
C GLY A 338 5.22 22.31 -2.85
N PRO A 339 3.89 22.21 -2.73
CA PRO A 339 2.94 22.86 -3.62
C PRO A 339 2.91 24.38 -3.41
N LEU A 340 2.87 25.13 -4.52
CA LEU A 340 2.61 26.56 -4.56
C LEU A 340 1.17 26.83 -5.02
N GLY A 341 0.38 27.55 -4.23
CA GLY A 341 -0.97 27.91 -4.60
C GLY A 341 -1.04 28.95 -5.72
N CYS A 342 -1.93 28.74 -6.67
CA CYS A 342 -2.32 29.71 -7.69
C CYS A 342 -3.78 30.11 -7.48
N ALA A 343 -4.04 31.33 -7.06
CA ALA A 343 -5.36 31.88 -6.84
C ALA A 343 -5.74 32.86 -7.97
N ASP A 344 -6.77 32.52 -8.74
CA ASP A 344 -7.35 33.44 -9.72
C ASP A 344 -8.86 33.44 -9.62
N GLN A 345 -9.39 34.31 -8.80
CA GLN A 345 -10.82 34.44 -8.53
C GLN A 345 -11.57 35.29 -9.57
N LYS A 346 -10.88 35.82 -10.57
CA LYS A 346 -11.46 36.79 -11.53
C LYS A 346 -11.60 36.22 -12.93
N SER A 347 -10.68 35.39 -13.40
CA SER A 347 -10.69 34.89 -14.78
C SER A 347 -11.88 33.94 -15.02
N ARG A 348 -12.57 34.18 -16.13
CA ARG A 348 -13.73 33.38 -16.60
C ARG A 348 -13.56 32.88 -18.01
N THR A 349 -12.38 33.13 -18.61
CA THR A 349 -12.00 32.65 -19.93
C THR A 349 -10.58 32.10 -19.88
N PRO A 350 -10.18 31.23 -20.82
CA PRO A 350 -8.85 30.55 -20.79
C PRO A 350 -7.66 31.50 -20.75
N GLN A 351 -7.63 32.52 -21.60
CA GLN A 351 -6.44 33.35 -21.80
C GLN A 351 -5.98 34.11 -20.53
N PRO A 352 -6.84 34.82 -19.75
CA PRO A 352 -6.42 35.40 -18.48
C PRO A 352 -6.01 34.35 -17.46
N LEU A 353 -6.69 33.19 -17.39
CA LEU A 353 -6.33 32.11 -16.48
C LEU A 353 -4.96 31.51 -16.82
N ILE A 354 -4.65 31.32 -18.11
CA ILE A 354 -3.29 30.92 -18.56
C ILE A 354 -2.24 31.92 -18.08
N ARG A 355 -2.51 33.23 -18.13
CA ARG A 355 -1.55 34.24 -17.61
C ARG A 355 -1.32 34.12 -16.11
N SER A 356 -2.37 33.84 -15.33
CA SER A 356 -2.25 33.63 -13.88
C SER A 356 -1.46 32.37 -13.55
N LEU A 357 -1.75 31.23 -14.20
CA LEU A 357 -1.00 29.99 -14.06
C LEU A 357 0.47 30.17 -14.49
N ALA A 358 0.72 30.82 -15.64
CA ALA A 358 2.07 31.09 -16.10
C ALA A 358 2.83 32.02 -15.14
N GLY A 359 2.16 32.98 -14.50
CA GLY A 359 2.74 33.82 -13.45
C GLY A 359 3.26 33.00 -12.28
N SER A 360 2.45 32.06 -11.77
CA SER A 360 2.87 31.12 -10.71
C SER A 360 3.99 30.18 -11.16
N LEU A 361 3.92 29.66 -12.37
CA LEU A 361 4.96 28.79 -12.95
C LEU A 361 6.29 29.53 -13.18
N ARG A 362 6.27 30.84 -13.43
CA ARG A 362 7.52 31.64 -13.55
C ARG A 362 8.26 31.75 -12.23
N ALA A 363 7.55 31.73 -11.09
CA ALA A 363 8.15 31.79 -9.76
C ALA A 363 8.83 30.48 -9.34
N VAL A 364 8.57 29.39 -10.04
CA VAL A 364 9.19 28.09 -9.79
C VAL A 364 10.63 28.10 -10.31
N THR A 365 11.60 27.88 -9.43
CA THR A 365 13.03 27.97 -9.69
C THR A 365 13.46 29.33 -10.23
N HIS A 366 14.78 29.62 -10.17
CA HIS A 366 15.29 30.87 -10.68
C HIS A 366 15.17 30.96 -12.22
N VAL A 367 14.92 32.14 -12.74
CA VAL A 367 14.72 32.36 -14.17
C VAL A 367 15.90 31.84 -15.02
N GLU A 368 17.13 31.96 -14.51
CA GLU A 368 18.34 31.47 -15.18
C GLU A 368 18.43 29.92 -15.25
N MET A 369 17.67 29.24 -14.43
CA MET A 369 17.59 27.77 -14.45
C MET A 369 16.54 27.27 -15.43
N ALA A 370 16.40 27.91 -16.59
CA ALA A 370 15.52 27.42 -17.64
C ALA A 370 15.86 25.98 -18.02
N ASN A 371 14.83 25.15 -18.20
CA ASN A 371 14.91 23.70 -18.43
C ASN A 371 15.62 22.89 -17.31
N ALA A 372 15.72 23.42 -16.10
CA ALA A 372 16.31 22.73 -14.96
C ALA A 372 15.26 22.22 -13.95
N ALA A 373 13.99 22.44 -14.20
CA ALA A 373 12.88 21.95 -13.40
C ALA A 373 11.72 21.52 -14.28
N ASP A 374 10.98 20.54 -13.84
CA ASP A 374 9.64 20.20 -14.35
C ASP A 374 8.59 20.70 -13.35
N ALA A 375 7.33 20.69 -13.74
CA ALA A 375 6.25 21.03 -12.83
C ALA A 375 4.97 20.22 -13.13
N VAL A 376 4.27 19.84 -12.07
CA VAL A 376 2.89 19.36 -12.14
C VAL A 376 1.95 20.51 -11.85
N VAL A 377 1.04 20.77 -12.77
CA VAL A 377 -0.02 21.76 -12.62
C VAL A 377 -1.30 21.03 -12.25
N VAL A 378 -1.68 21.15 -10.99
CA VAL A 378 -2.92 20.56 -10.47
C VAL A 378 -4.05 21.58 -10.63
N ILE A 379 -4.90 21.36 -11.60
CA ILE A 379 -6.03 22.25 -11.89
C ILE A 379 -7.20 21.92 -10.98
N GLY A 380 -7.58 22.86 -10.13
CA GLY A 380 -8.80 22.74 -9.33
C GLY A 380 -10.06 22.71 -10.19
N PRO A 381 -11.15 22.10 -9.70
CA PRO A 381 -12.39 21.91 -10.51
C PRO A 381 -12.98 23.19 -11.09
N GLU A 382 -12.94 24.32 -10.39
CA GLU A 382 -13.49 25.58 -10.89
C GLU A 382 -12.63 26.17 -12.02
N HIS A 383 -11.31 26.12 -11.90
CA HIS A 383 -10.42 26.53 -13.00
C HIS A 383 -10.55 25.57 -14.19
N GLY A 384 -10.73 24.27 -13.93
CA GLY A 384 -10.96 23.28 -14.98
C GLY A 384 -12.21 23.58 -15.79
N ARG A 385 -13.32 23.96 -15.12
CA ARG A 385 -14.55 24.36 -15.83
C ARG A 385 -14.38 25.53 -16.77
N VAL A 386 -13.47 26.47 -16.48
CA VAL A 386 -13.17 27.60 -17.38
C VAL A 386 -12.66 27.10 -18.74
N PHE A 387 -11.77 26.11 -18.74
CA PHE A 387 -11.24 25.51 -19.95
C PHE A 387 -12.26 24.62 -20.65
N GLU A 388 -12.99 23.80 -19.89
CA GLU A 388 -14.01 22.88 -20.43
C GLU A 388 -15.16 23.63 -21.09
N GLN A 389 -15.66 24.70 -20.48
CA GLN A 389 -16.73 25.54 -21.04
C GLN A 389 -16.30 26.26 -22.33
N ALA A 390 -15.03 26.55 -22.46
CA ALA A 390 -14.46 27.12 -23.68
C ALA A 390 -14.07 26.05 -24.72
N GLY A 391 -14.28 24.77 -24.43
CA GLY A 391 -13.95 23.66 -25.32
C GLY A 391 -12.43 23.41 -25.48
N TRP A 392 -11.63 23.84 -24.53
CA TRP A 392 -10.18 23.65 -24.59
C TRP A 392 -9.77 22.26 -24.18
N SER A 393 -9.04 21.57 -25.05
CA SER A 393 -8.40 20.30 -24.74
C SER A 393 -7.19 20.52 -23.80
N LYS A 394 -6.77 19.45 -23.12
CA LYS A 394 -5.56 19.42 -22.31
C LYS A 394 -4.33 19.88 -23.07
N ALA A 395 -4.19 19.43 -24.34
CA ALA A 395 -3.09 19.83 -25.23
C ALA A 395 -3.10 21.33 -25.55
N GLN A 396 -4.28 21.94 -25.74
CA GLN A 396 -4.39 23.39 -25.97
C GLN A 396 -3.98 24.21 -24.75
N VAL A 397 -4.34 23.74 -23.54
CA VAL A 397 -3.91 24.38 -22.28
C VAL A 397 -2.39 24.30 -22.12
N LEU A 398 -1.79 23.12 -22.34
CA LEU A 398 -0.33 22.95 -22.27
C LEU A 398 0.40 23.82 -23.31
N ALA A 399 -0.06 23.85 -24.55
CA ALA A 399 0.53 24.68 -25.60
C ALA A 399 0.47 26.18 -25.24
N ALA A 400 -0.65 26.64 -24.68
CA ALA A 400 -0.81 28.02 -24.26
C ALA A 400 0.09 28.37 -23.05
N LEU A 401 0.26 27.44 -22.11
CA LEU A 401 1.20 27.60 -20.99
C LEU A 401 2.65 27.71 -21.50
N HIS A 402 3.09 26.79 -22.37
CA HIS A 402 4.42 26.86 -22.97
C HIS A 402 4.67 28.14 -23.74
N ALA A 403 3.67 28.62 -24.49
CA ALA A 403 3.75 29.91 -25.19
C ALA A 403 3.89 31.10 -24.22
N ALA A 404 3.16 31.07 -23.10
CA ALA A 404 3.22 32.12 -22.07
C ALA A 404 4.49 32.07 -21.21
N LEU A 405 5.20 30.93 -21.21
CA LEU A 405 6.40 30.67 -20.38
C LEU A 405 7.71 30.82 -21.16
N GLN A 406 7.71 31.64 -22.23
CA GLN A 406 8.94 32.04 -22.88
C GLN A 406 9.67 33.13 -22.03
N ILE A 407 10.94 32.90 -21.76
CA ILE A 407 11.82 33.83 -21.03
C ILE A 407 12.62 34.63 -22.05
N ARG A 408 12.58 35.94 -21.93
CA ARG A 408 13.37 36.80 -22.80
C ARG A 408 14.84 36.75 -22.41
N GLY A 409 15.74 36.81 -23.38
CA GLY A 409 17.19 36.79 -23.16
C GLY A 409 17.68 37.88 -22.21
N GLN A 410 17.07 39.06 -22.25
CA GLN A 410 17.36 40.15 -21.33
C GLN A 410 17.02 39.89 -19.87
N ASP A 411 16.08 38.98 -19.60
CA ASP A 411 15.64 38.59 -18.25
C ASP A 411 16.55 37.48 -17.66
N LEU A 412 17.43 36.88 -18.46
CA LEU A 412 18.36 35.83 -18.07
C LEU A 412 19.64 36.32 -17.37
N GLY A 413 19.82 37.58 -17.12
CA GLY A 413 20.94 38.10 -16.40
C GLY A 413 20.55 38.90 -15.15
N MET A 414 19.27 38.92 -14.83
CA MET A 414 18.76 39.65 -13.66
C MET A 414 19.06 38.88 -12.37
N GLY A 415 20.06 39.30 -11.63
CA GLY A 415 20.42 38.77 -10.33
C GLY A 415 21.77 38.04 -10.25
N THR A 416 22.53 37.98 -11.34
CA THR A 416 23.91 37.51 -11.26
C THR A 416 24.85 38.65 -10.90
N ASP A 417 25.69 38.44 -9.87
CA ASP A 417 26.85 39.27 -9.63
C ASP A 417 27.75 39.18 -10.86
N ALA A 418 28.21 40.34 -11.37
CA ALA A 418 29.00 40.46 -12.60
C ALA A 418 30.34 39.71 -12.62
N ALA A 419 30.64 38.95 -11.55
CA ALA A 419 31.88 38.21 -11.36
C ALA A 419 31.88 36.78 -11.95
N ALA A 420 30.75 36.22 -12.34
CA ALA A 420 30.71 34.90 -13.01
C ALA A 420 30.60 35.11 -14.52
N PRO A 421 31.54 34.62 -15.34
CA PRO A 421 31.40 34.63 -16.78
C PRO A 421 30.28 33.66 -17.19
N VAL A 422 29.06 34.12 -17.14
CA VAL A 422 27.97 33.44 -17.86
C VAL A 422 28.29 33.60 -19.34
N ALA A 423 28.40 32.49 -20.06
CA ALA A 423 28.52 32.50 -21.51
C ALA A 423 27.55 33.54 -22.07
N SER A 424 28.05 34.54 -22.80
CA SER A 424 27.34 35.71 -23.28
C SER A 424 25.89 35.38 -23.59
N PRO A 425 24.91 35.90 -22.87
CA PRO A 425 23.55 35.62 -23.17
C PRO A 425 23.30 36.13 -24.59
N ASN A 426 22.84 35.26 -25.47
CA ASN A 426 22.24 35.70 -26.70
C ASN A 426 21.01 36.51 -26.30
N THR A 427 21.16 37.79 -26.06
CA THR A 427 20.12 38.70 -25.59
C THR A 427 19.02 38.92 -26.61
N ALA A 428 19.23 38.44 -27.82
CA ALA A 428 18.23 38.44 -28.90
C ALA A 428 17.52 37.09 -28.92
N GLY A 429 16.31 37.03 -28.40
CA GLY A 429 15.47 35.83 -28.48
C GLY A 429 14.78 35.46 -27.16
N THR A 430 13.99 34.41 -27.21
CA THR A 430 13.32 33.82 -26.06
C THR A 430 13.75 32.37 -25.86
N ARG A 431 13.73 31.87 -24.62
CA ARG A 431 13.96 30.46 -24.25
C ARG A 431 12.75 29.93 -23.50
N PRO A 432 12.35 28.67 -23.71
CA PRO A 432 11.30 28.07 -22.91
C PRO A 432 11.76 27.89 -21.45
N LYS A 433 10.89 28.20 -20.50
CA LYS A 433 11.11 27.98 -19.06
C LYS A 433 11.21 26.49 -18.73
N PHE A 434 10.38 25.68 -19.36
CA PHE A 434 10.32 24.23 -19.18
C PHE A 434 10.65 23.53 -20.51
N ARG A 435 11.20 22.33 -20.43
CA ARG A 435 11.33 21.43 -21.59
C ARG A 435 9.95 21.09 -22.16
N PRO A 436 9.83 20.61 -23.39
CA PRO A 436 8.52 20.32 -24.02
C PRO A 436 7.63 19.39 -23.17
N GLU A 437 8.22 18.36 -22.54
CA GLU A 437 7.56 17.38 -21.68
C GLU A 437 7.54 17.79 -20.19
N GLY A 438 8.10 18.96 -19.86
CA GLY A 438 8.34 19.40 -18.48
C GLY A 438 7.11 19.89 -17.72
N LEU A 439 5.97 20.01 -18.38
CA LEU A 439 4.71 20.37 -17.73
C LEU A 439 3.74 19.17 -17.78
N THR A 440 3.35 18.70 -16.61
CA THR A 440 2.30 17.70 -16.43
C THR A 440 1.03 18.38 -15.91
N LEU A 441 -0.09 18.22 -16.61
CA LEU A 441 -1.37 18.81 -16.25
C LEU A 441 -2.31 17.73 -15.76
N ILE A 442 -2.86 17.90 -14.54
CA ILE A 442 -3.81 16.96 -13.94
C ILE A 442 -4.97 17.71 -13.26
N ARG A 443 -6.06 17.00 -12.97
CA ARG A 443 -7.20 17.51 -12.20
C ARG A 443 -7.19 16.92 -10.79
N ALA A 444 -7.33 17.75 -9.79
CA ALA A 444 -7.65 17.36 -8.41
C ALA A 444 -8.06 18.58 -7.59
N GLY A 445 -8.66 18.35 -6.43
CA GLY A 445 -8.96 19.42 -5.48
C GLY A 445 -10.45 19.60 -5.16
N GLY A 446 -10.74 20.49 -4.24
CA GLY A 446 -12.10 20.83 -3.81
C GLY A 446 -12.87 21.67 -4.84
N GLN A 447 -14.19 21.65 -4.73
CA GLN A 447 -15.11 22.28 -5.67
C GLN A 447 -15.21 23.81 -5.58
N ALA A 448 -14.55 24.44 -4.60
CA ALA A 448 -14.65 25.87 -4.36
C ALA A 448 -13.29 26.56 -4.25
N GLY A 449 -13.25 27.86 -4.57
CA GLY A 449 -12.13 28.73 -4.28
C GLY A 449 -11.40 29.28 -5.51
N LEU A 450 -11.68 28.81 -6.72
CA LEU A 450 -10.96 29.23 -7.95
C LEU A 450 -9.43 29.16 -7.74
N PHE A 451 -8.97 27.98 -7.34
CA PHE A 451 -7.58 27.70 -7.05
C PHE A 451 -7.03 26.58 -7.94
N SER A 452 -5.72 26.63 -8.14
CA SER A 452 -4.89 25.55 -8.67
C SER A 452 -3.63 25.45 -7.84
N ALA A 453 -2.89 24.36 -7.95
CA ALA A 453 -1.60 24.22 -7.32
C ALA A 453 -0.53 23.93 -8.36
N ILE A 454 0.64 24.53 -8.16
CA ILE A 454 1.87 24.24 -8.92
C ILE A 454 2.78 23.43 -8.02
N ILE A 455 3.19 22.25 -8.48
CA ILE A 455 4.14 21.41 -7.77
C ILE A 455 5.40 21.34 -8.61
N PRO A 456 6.43 22.11 -8.27
CA PRO A 456 7.71 22.05 -8.98
C PRO A 456 8.44 20.75 -8.66
N GLY A 457 9.38 20.38 -9.51
CA GLY A 457 10.18 19.20 -9.32
C GLY A 457 11.62 19.40 -9.72
N TRP A 458 12.49 18.65 -9.07
CA TRP A 458 13.89 18.61 -9.37
C TRP A 458 14.15 17.84 -10.68
N LEU A 459 14.95 18.42 -11.55
CA LEU A 459 15.35 17.83 -12.81
C LEU A 459 16.89 17.87 -12.93
N MET A 460 17.52 16.71 -13.03
CA MET A 460 18.90 16.61 -13.45
C MET A 460 18.95 16.31 -14.94
N LYS A 461 19.85 17.01 -15.67
CA LYS A 461 20.03 16.82 -17.11
C LYS A 461 20.99 15.68 -17.41
N GLY A 462 20.81 15.02 -18.55
CA GLY A 462 21.68 13.97 -19.04
C GLY A 462 21.20 12.56 -18.72
N SER A 463 22.08 11.58 -18.81
CA SER A 463 21.74 10.15 -18.62
C SER A 463 21.30 9.77 -17.20
N LEU A 464 21.52 10.66 -16.23
CA LEU A 464 21.11 10.52 -14.83
C LEU A 464 19.96 11.45 -14.46
N GLY A 465 19.23 11.97 -15.45
CA GLY A 465 18.09 12.87 -15.22
C GLY A 465 16.93 12.18 -14.51
N THR A 466 16.07 12.97 -13.87
CA THR A 466 14.84 12.50 -13.27
C THR A 466 13.70 12.69 -14.25
N ASP A 467 13.14 11.59 -14.73
CA ASP A 467 11.90 11.58 -15.50
C ASP A 467 10.74 11.04 -14.67
N PRO A 468 9.51 11.52 -14.88
CA PRO A 468 8.36 10.90 -14.29
C PRO A 468 8.23 9.44 -14.78
N VAL A 469 8.09 8.49 -13.85
CA VAL A 469 7.98 7.06 -14.14
C VAL A 469 6.60 6.55 -13.78
N SER A 470 5.99 5.81 -14.69
CA SER A 470 4.68 5.19 -14.47
C SER A 470 4.79 3.67 -14.47
N LYS A 471 4.05 3.02 -13.57
CA LYS A 471 3.94 1.55 -13.48
C LYS A 471 2.49 1.15 -13.32
N GLU A 472 2.12 0.03 -13.95
CA GLU A 472 0.82 -0.58 -13.72
C GLU A 472 0.72 -1.16 -12.30
N ILE A 473 -0.46 -1.06 -11.69
CA ILE A 473 -0.76 -1.67 -10.39
C ILE A 473 -1.36 -3.05 -10.67
N LEU A 474 -0.58 -4.08 -10.41
CA LEU A 474 -1.03 -5.48 -10.50
C LEU A 474 -1.72 -5.89 -9.20
N ILE A 475 -2.94 -6.45 -9.31
CA ILE A 475 -3.82 -6.81 -8.19
C ILE A 475 -3.91 -8.32 -8.05
#